data_ca5420f4d7f956013912bcbe58327bad
#
_entry.id   ca5420f4d7f956013912bcbe58327bad
#
_cell.length_a   1.000
_cell.length_b   1.000
_cell.length_c   1.000
_cell.angle_alpha   90.00
_cell.angle_beta   90.00
_cell.angle_gamma   90.00
#
_symmetry.space_group_name_H-M   'P 1'
#
loop_
_entity.id
_entity.type
_entity.pdbx_description
1 polymer ?
#
loop_
_entity_poly.entity_id
_entity_poly.type
_entity_poly.pdbx_seq_one_letter_code
_entity_poly.pdbx_strand_id
1 'polypeptide(L)'
;MSHFLTKIVLNFSKNSEYHPSGMQGKANSFFTSDNSAFDNIWPVVDSVWINPPYGKLMGKAVAKFIEEYKAGTFKSGILLCNNSTDTKWFKSLAEYTTAFCFTDHRIAFYNKDSKNMSSNTRGQIFLYFGQSPNSFKENFSEHGLVLSKF
;
A
#
# COMPACT_ATOMS: atom_id res chain seq x y z
N MET A 1 4.90 20.70 -0.95
CA MET A 1 3.68 20.11 -0.36
C MET A 1 3.22 18.93 -1.17
N SER A 2 3.07 17.82 -0.52
CA SER A 2 2.86 16.52 -1.13
C SER A 2 1.53 16.43 -1.86
N HIS A 3 1.57 16.21 -3.16
CA HIS A 3 0.41 15.89 -3.98
C HIS A 3 0.13 14.39 -4.04
N PHE A 4 0.55 13.62 -3.02
CA PHE A 4 0.09 12.24 -2.83
C PHE A 4 -1.30 12.25 -2.20
N LEU A 5 -2.25 12.85 -2.89
CA LEU A 5 -3.66 12.68 -2.57
C LEU A 5 -4.06 11.28 -2.99
N THR A 6 -3.91 10.34 -2.07
CA THR A 6 -4.36 8.98 -2.26
C THR A 6 -5.87 8.99 -2.40
N LYS A 7 -6.37 8.64 -3.57
CA LYS A 7 -7.82 8.66 -3.86
C LYS A 7 -8.50 7.32 -3.55
N ILE A 8 -7.74 6.25 -3.38
CA ILE A 8 -8.24 4.96 -2.89
C ILE A 8 -7.35 4.45 -1.76
N VAL A 9 -7.97 4.07 -0.66
CA VAL A 9 -7.31 3.32 0.41
C VAL A 9 -7.87 1.90 0.42
N LEU A 10 -7.00 0.92 0.21
CA LEU A 10 -7.33 -0.49 0.32
C LEU A 10 -6.78 -1.00 1.64
N ASN A 11 -7.63 -1.11 2.65
CA ASN A 11 -7.27 -1.71 3.92
C ASN A 11 -8.01 -3.04 4.08
N PHE A 12 -7.25 -4.13 4.15
CA PHE A 12 -7.77 -5.49 4.21
C PHE A 12 -7.70 -6.11 5.61
N SER A 13 -7.47 -5.33 6.66
CA SER A 13 -7.39 -5.90 8.00
C SER A 13 -8.78 -6.38 8.46
N LYS A 14 -8.87 -7.67 8.81
CA LYS A 14 -10.12 -8.35 9.20
C LYS A 14 -10.83 -7.76 10.44
N ASN A 15 -10.14 -6.93 11.22
CA ASN A 15 -10.66 -6.37 12.47
C ASN A 15 -10.78 -4.85 12.44
N SER A 16 -10.68 -4.25 11.27
CA SER A 16 -10.90 -2.83 11.19
C SER A 16 -12.33 -2.56 10.74
N GLU A 17 -13.26 -2.46 11.67
CA GLU A 17 -14.25 -1.41 11.60
C GLU A 17 -13.51 -0.05 11.60
N TYR A 18 -12.49 0.05 10.76
CA TYR A 18 -11.85 1.31 10.48
C TYR A 18 -12.82 2.10 9.62
N HIS A 19 -13.81 2.66 10.27
CA HIS A 19 -14.45 3.84 9.76
C HIS A 19 -13.35 4.89 9.69
N PRO A 20 -12.95 5.33 8.52
CA PRO A 20 -11.92 6.34 8.38
C PRO A 20 -12.46 7.72 8.75
N SER A 21 -13.08 7.85 9.93
CA SER A 21 -13.51 9.15 10.44
C SER A 21 -12.31 10.11 10.58
N GLY A 22 -11.08 9.59 10.69
CA GLY A 22 -9.85 10.37 10.61
C GLY A 22 -9.26 10.48 9.20
N MET A 23 -9.77 9.74 8.21
CA MET A 23 -9.29 9.75 6.83
C MET A 23 -10.32 10.30 5.82
N GLN A 24 -11.50 10.69 6.25
CA GLN A 24 -12.60 11.19 5.40
C GLN A 24 -12.25 12.40 4.52
N GLY A 25 -11.09 13.04 4.73
CA GLY A 25 -10.57 14.08 3.85
C GLY A 25 -9.41 13.64 2.96
N LYS A 26 -8.94 12.36 3.05
CA LYS A 26 -7.71 11.91 2.41
C LYS A 26 -7.91 10.94 1.24
N ALA A 27 -9.06 10.29 1.15
CA ALA A 27 -9.37 9.37 0.06
C ALA A 27 -10.81 9.57 -0.46
N ASN A 28 -10.99 9.54 -1.78
CA ASN A 28 -12.30 9.69 -2.42
C ASN A 28 -13.10 8.37 -2.43
N SER A 29 -12.40 7.25 -2.36
CA SER A 29 -12.98 5.90 -2.35
C SER A 29 -12.11 4.97 -1.50
N PHE A 30 -12.74 3.96 -0.91
CA PHE A 30 -12.03 2.94 -0.13
C PHE A 30 -12.76 1.60 -0.23
N PHE A 31 -12.00 0.51 -0.07
CA PHE A 31 -12.53 -0.84 0.05
C PHE A 31 -12.23 -1.39 1.44
N THR A 32 -13.13 -2.21 1.93
CA THR A 32 -13.06 -2.85 3.27
C THR A 32 -13.20 -4.37 3.14
N SER A 33 -13.17 -5.07 4.26
CA SER A 33 -13.50 -6.50 4.31
C SER A 33 -14.92 -6.80 3.81
N ASP A 34 -15.86 -5.90 4.03
CA ASP A 34 -17.27 -6.07 3.66
C ASP A 34 -17.55 -5.64 2.22
N ASN A 35 -16.72 -4.73 1.70
CA ASN A 35 -16.74 -4.28 0.32
C ASN A 35 -15.39 -4.64 -0.32
N SER A 36 -15.26 -5.92 -0.69
CA SER A 36 -13.99 -6.51 -1.10
C SER A 36 -13.42 -5.88 -2.37
N ALA A 37 -12.18 -5.40 -2.27
CA ALA A 37 -11.42 -4.93 -3.44
C ALA A 37 -11.13 -6.04 -4.47
N PHE A 38 -11.28 -7.32 -4.10
CA PHE A 38 -11.07 -8.43 -5.01
C PHE A 38 -12.22 -8.62 -5.99
N ASP A 39 -13.45 -8.34 -5.55
CA ASP A 39 -14.68 -8.68 -6.26
C ASP A 39 -15.31 -7.45 -6.93
N ASN A 40 -14.80 -6.26 -6.63
CA ASN A 40 -15.29 -5.01 -7.17
C ASN A 40 -14.41 -4.47 -8.29
N ILE A 41 -15.03 -3.72 -9.20
CA ILE A 41 -14.34 -2.91 -10.19
C ILE A 41 -13.76 -1.69 -9.49
N TRP A 42 -12.46 -1.45 -9.69
CA TRP A 42 -11.83 -0.27 -9.16
C TRP A 42 -12.17 0.95 -10.02
N PRO A 43 -12.55 2.06 -9.42
CA PRO A 43 -12.74 3.30 -10.18
C PRO A 43 -11.41 3.79 -10.73
N VAL A 44 -11.43 4.44 -11.89
CA VAL A 44 -10.24 5.09 -12.44
C VAL A 44 -9.88 6.29 -11.57
N VAL A 45 -8.63 6.31 -11.08
CA VAL A 45 -8.13 7.33 -10.16
C VAL A 45 -6.69 7.71 -10.49
N ASP A 46 -6.19 8.81 -9.92
CA ASP A 46 -4.79 9.20 -10.12
C ASP A 46 -3.83 8.36 -9.27
N SER A 47 -4.22 8.04 -8.04
CA SER A 47 -3.34 7.32 -7.12
C SER A 47 -4.07 6.35 -6.20
N VAL A 48 -3.35 5.29 -5.81
CA VAL A 48 -3.83 4.22 -4.93
C VAL A 48 -2.85 4.03 -3.77
N TRP A 49 -3.40 3.88 -2.58
CA TRP A 49 -2.68 3.36 -1.41
C TRP A 49 -3.23 1.98 -1.08
N ILE A 50 -2.34 1.00 -0.90
CA ILE A 50 -2.75 -0.34 -0.51
C ILE A 50 -1.87 -0.87 0.64
N ASN A 51 -2.53 -1.36 1.69
CA ASN A 51 -1.97 -2.23 2.70
C ASN A 51 -2.68 -3.58 2.60
N PRO A 52 -2.14 -4.54 1.82
CA PRO A 52 -2.84 -5.78 1.51
C PRO A 52 -2.94 -6.70 2.72
N PRO A 53 -3.88 -7.66 2.71
CA PRO A 53 -3.97 -8.65 3.78
C PRO A 53 -2.74 -9.55 3.75
N TYR A 54 -2.14 -9.75 4.92
CA TYR A 54 -1.01 -10.66 5.06
C TYR A 54 -1.47 -12.13 5.06
N GLY A 55 -0.58 -13.03 4.71
CA GLY A 55 -0.84 -14.47 4.69
C GLY A 55 -1.39 -14.97 3.36
N LYS A 56 -2.37 -15.85 3.40
CA LYS A 56 -2.86 -16.58 2.21
C LYS A 56 -3.44 -15.70 1.10
N LEU A 57 -3.96 -14.53 1.44
CA LEU A 57 -4.56 -13.61 0.47
C LEU A 57 -3.55 -12.66 -0.17
N MET A 58 -2.31 -12.61 0.30
CA MET A 58 -1.28 -11.69 -0.21
C MET A 58 -1.06 -11.84 -1.71
N GLY A 59 -0.91 -13.08 -2.18
CA GLY A 59 -0.73 -13.34 -3.62
C GLY A 59 -1.90 -12.87 -4.47
N LYS A 60 -3.14 -13.07 -4.01
CA LYS A 60 -4.36 -12.59 -4.71
C LYS A 60 -4.41 -11.06 -4.74
N ALA A 61 -4.07 -10.40 -3.62
CA ALA A 61 -4.06 -8.94 -3.55
C ALA A 61 -3.01 -8.32 -4.48
N VAL A 62 -1.82 -8.90 -4.51
CA VAL A 62 -0.74 -8.48 -5.42
C VAL A 62 -1.13 -8.65 -6.88
N ALA A 63 -1.70 -9.80 -7.25
CA ALA A 63 -2.15 -10.05 -8.62
C ALA A 63 -3.20 -9.02 -9.07
N LYS A 64 -4.19 -8.75 -8.22
CA LYS A 64 -5.23 -7.73 -8.50
C LYS A 64 -4.63 -6.33 -8.65
N PHE A 65 -3.73 -5.93 -7.77
CA PHE A 65 -3.06 -4.64 -7.83
C PHE A 65 -2.27 -4.45 -9.14
N ILE A 66 -1.50 -5.48 -9.53
CA ILE A 66 -0.71 -5.45 -10.77
C ILE A 66 -1.63 -5.40 -12.00
N GLU A 67 -2.71 -6.18 -12.00
CA GLU A 67 -3.71 -6.17 -13.07
C GLU A 67 -4.28 -4.76 -13.28
N GLU A 68 -4.72 -4.11 -12.20
CA GLU A 68 -5.28 -2.77 -12.24
C GLU A 68 -4.25 -1.70 -12.65
N TYR A 69 -3.00 -1.85 -12.20
CA TYR A 69 -1.91 -0.96 -12.62
C TYR A 69 -1.63 -1.09 -14.13
N LYS A 70 -1.54 -2.30 -14.64
CA LYS A 70 -1.34 -2.58 -16.08
C LYS A 70 -2.52 -2.09 -16.93
N ALA A 71 -3.72 -2.18 -16.43
CA ALA A 71 -4.93 -1.67 -17.10
C ALA A 71 -5.01 -0.14 -17.11
N GLY A 72 -4.15 0.57 -16.37
CA GLY A 72 -4.18 2.03 -16.27
C GLY A 72 -5.30 2.56 -15.38
N THR A 73 -5.86 1.72 -14.51
CA THR A 73 -6.87 2.11 -13.53
C THR A 73 -6.36 3.21 -12.61
N PHE A 74 -5.07 3.23 -12.33
CA PHE A 74 -4.39 4.30 -11.60
C PHE A 74 -3.02 4.60 -12.21
N LYS A 75 -2.56 5.85 -12.06
CA LYS A 75 -1.27 6.32 -12.61
C LYS A 75 -0.11 6.06 -11.66
N SER A 76 -0.37 6.14 -10.36
CA SER A 76 0.62 5.87 -9.33
C SER A 76 0.04 5.09 -8.17
N GLY A 77 0.87 4.34 -7.48
CA GLY A 77 0.45 3.58 -6.32
C GLY A 77 1.56 3.43 -5.30
N ILE A 78 1.17 3.28 -4.04
CA ILE A 78 2.06 2.91 -2.95
C ILE A 78 1.49 1.68 -2.27
N LEU A 79 2.31 0.64 -2.17
CA LEU A 79 1.97 -0.61 -1.51
C LEU A 79 2.89 -0.82 -0.31
N LEU A 80 2.30 -1.04 0.86
CA LEU A 80 3.02 -1.40 2.07
C LEU A 80 2.94 -2.91 2.27
N CYS A 81 4.07 -3.57 2.44
CA CYS A 81 4.12 -5.01 2.71
C CYS A 81 5.33 -5.40 3.57
N ASN A 82 5.37 -6.66 3.99
CA ASN A 82 6.57 -7.24 4.58
C ASN A 82 7.68 -7.33 3.51
N ASN A 83 8.93 -7.15 3.93
CA ASN A 83 10.10 -7.23 3.05
C ASN A 83 10.50 -8.69 2.71
N SER A 84 9.52 -9.54 2.41
CA SER A 84 9.70 -10.96 2.08
C SER A 84 10.17 -11.14 0.63
N THR A 85 11.42 -10.75 0.35
CA THR A 85 12.01 -10.65 -0.99
C THR A 85 12.17 -12.00 -1.71
N ASP A 86 12.12 -13.10 -0.98
CA ASP A 86 12.20 -14.49 -1.47
C ASP A 86 10.88 -15.04 -1.99
N THR A 87 9.78 -14.31 -1.82
CA THR A 87 8.45 -14.76 -2.24
C THR A 87 8.14 -14.44 -3.70
N LYS A 88 7.31 -15.29 -4.32
CA LYS A 88 6.85 -15.09 -5.71
C LYS A 88 6.05 -13.78 -5.86
N TRP A 89 5.20 -13.47 -4.90
CA TRP A 89 4.40 -12.24 -4.94
C TRP A 89 5.27 -10.98 -4.84
N PHE A 90 6.34 -11.00 -4.03
CA PHE A 90 7.27 -9.87 -3.96
C PHE A 90 8.02 -9.68 -5.29
N LYS A 91 8.49 -10.77 -5.88
CA LYS A 91 9.13 -10.74 -7.20
C LYS A 91 8.22 -10.11 -8.26
N SER A 92 6.94 -10.50 -8.29
CA SER A 92 5.98 -9.91 -9.23
C SER A 92 5.77 -8.41 -9.02
N LEU A 93 5.71 -7.94 -7.76
CA LEU A 93 5.65 -6.50 -7.46
C LEU A 93 6.91 -5.78 -7.92
N ALA A 94 8.08 -6.35 -7.64
CA ALA A 94 9.36 -5.74 -7.97
C ALA A 94 9.56 -5.50 -9.47
N GLU A 95 8.90 -6.26 -10.33
CA GLU A 95 8.94 -6.06 -11.79
C GLU A 95 8.38 -4.69 -12.18
N TYR A 96 7.33 -4.22 -11.52
CA TYR A 96 6.61 -2.98 -11.83
C TYR A 96 6.95 -1.81 -10.89
N THR A 97 7.58 -2.09 -9.78
CA THR A 97 8.01 -1.08 -8.80
C THR A 97 9.09 -0.18 -9.39
N THR A 98 8.97 1.12 -9.21
CA THR A 98 9.95 2.12 -9.69
C THR A 98 10.82 2.69 -8.58
N ALA A 99 10.38 2.63 -7.33
CA ALA A 99 11.17 2.99 -6.16
C ALA A 99 10.75 2.19 -4.93
N PHE A 100 11.70 1.98 -4.03
CA PHE A 100 11.54 1.21 -2.79
C PHE A 100 11.93 2.09 -1.61
N CYS A 101 11.18 2.03 -0.52
CA CYS A 101 11.60 2.57 0.78
C CYS A 101 11.71 1.43 1.78
N PHE A 102 12.93 1.10 2.15
CA PHE A 102 13.24 0.13 3.21
C PHE A 102 13.14 0.86 4.54
N THR A 103 12.13 0.54 5.34
CA THR A 103 11.90 1.23 6.61
C THR A 103 13.05 0.99 7.60
N ASP A 104 13.48 2.03 8.27
CA ASP A 104 14.54 1.98 9.30
C ASP A 104 13.99 1.69 10.70
N HIS A 105 12.69 1.58 10.83
CA HIS A 105 11.97 1.28 12.06
C HIS A 105 10.80 0.31 11.81
N ARG A 106 10.26 -0.27 12.88
CA ARG A 106 9.04 -1.09 12.79
C ARG A 106 7.81 -0.20 12.72
N ILE A 107 7.00 -0.42 11.68
CA ILE A 107 5.73 0.30 11.57
C ILE A 107 4.77 -0.28 12.60
N ALA A 108 4.28 0.57 13.49
CA ALA A 108 3.26 0.21 14.45
C ALA A 108 1.87 0.40 13.83
N PHE A 109 1.02 -0.62 13.99
CA PHE A 109 -0.38 -0.54 13.56
C PHE A 109 -1.27 -0.26 14.77
N TYR A 110 -2.17 0.69 14.62
CA TYR A 110 -3.17 0.96 15.64
C TYR A 110 -4.17 -0.20 15.72
N ASN A 111 -4.32 -0.78 16.89
CA ASN A 111 -5.36 -1.76 17.17
C ASN A 111 -6.50 -1.09 17.92
N LYS A 112 -7.66 -0.97 17.28
CA LYS A 112 -8.85 -0.33 17.82
C LYS A 112 -9.38 -1.04 19.07
N ASP A 113 -9.33 -2.37 19.10
CA ASP A 113 -9.88 -3.18 20.19
C ASP A 113 -9.06 -3.08 21.48
N SER A 114 -7.75 -2.97 21.35
CA SER A 114 -6.83 -2.85 22.48
C SER A 114 -6.49 -1.41 22.85
N LYS A 115 -6.86 -0.43 22.02
CA LYS A 115 -6.43 0.99 22.11
C LYS A 115 -4.89 1.17 22.19
N ASN A 116 -4.15 0.14 21.84
CA ASN A 116 -2.70 0.11 21.88
C ASN A 116 -2.12 0.03 20.47
N MET A 117 -0.90 0.56 20.30
CA MET A 117 -0.11 0.35 19.10
C MET A 117 0.49 -1.06 19.17
N SER A 118 0.17 -1.93 18.22
CA SER A 118 0.84 -3.22 18.11
C SER A 118 2.19 -3.04 17.44
N SER A 119 3.26 -3.51 18.09
CA SER A 119 4.57 -3.57 17.44
C SER A 119 4.56 -4.67 16.39
N ASN A 120 4.90 -4.31 15.15
CA ASN A 120 5.13 -5.28 14.10
C ASN A 120 6.51 -5.92 14.29
N THR A 121 6.58 -7.24 14.34
CA THR A 121 7.84 -7.97 14.48
C THR A 121 8.60 -8.13 13.17
N ARG A 122 7.95 -7.86 12.04
CA ARG A 122 8.54 -8.01 10.70
C ARG A 122 8.98 -6.67 10.12
N GLY A 123 10.06 -6.68 9.34
CA GLY A 123 10.46 -5.55 8.53
C GLY A 123 9.43 -5.26 7.44
N GLN A 124 9.24 -3.99 7.16
CA GLN A 124 8.28 -3.53 6.16
C GLN A 124 9.01 -2.74 5.06
N ILE A 125 8.35 -2.65 3.92
CA ILE A 125 8.83 -1.89 2.78
C ILE A 125 7.66 -1.19 2.10
N PHE A 126 7.87 0.05 1.69
CA PHE A 126 6.97 0.73 0.78
C PHE A 126 7.46 0.55 -0.65
N LEU A 127 6.57 0.14 -1.53
CA LEU A 127 6.82 -0.02 -2.96
C LEU A 127 6.06 1.07 -3.71
N TYR A 128 6.76 1.84 -4.51
CA TYR A 128 6.17 2.89 -5.33
C TYR A 128 6.05 2.45 -6.79
N PHE A 129 4.90 2.70 -7.36
CA PHE A 129 4.54 2.45 -8.76
C PHE A 129 4.17 3.79 -9.40
N GLY A 130 4.82 4.18 -10.46
CA GLY A 130 4.53 5.43 -11.14
C GLY A 130 5.75 6.12 -11.72
N GLN A 131 5.54 7.32 -12.25
CA GLN A 131 6.53 8.07 -13.02
C GLN A 131 7.31 9.13 -12.20
N SER A 132 7.06 9.23 -10.90
CA SER A 132 7.64 10.28 -10.05
C SER A 132 8.44 9.70 -8.86
N PRO A 133 9.48 8.87 -9.09
CA PRO A 133 10.28 8.28 -8.03
C PRO A 133 11.02 9.33 -7.16
N ASN A 134 11.37 10.48 -7.73
CA ASN A 134 11.98 11.58 -6.98
C ASN A 134 11.01 12.18 -5.94
N SER A 135 9.77 12.40 -6.32
CA SER A 135 8.73 12.86 -5.39
C SER A 135 8.46 11.83 -4.29
N PHE A 136 8.46 10.54 -4.64
CA PHE A 136 8.39 9.47 -3.63
C PHE A 136 9.59 9.56 -2.66
N LYS A 137 10.81 9.73 -3.17
CA LYS A 137 12.01 9.86 -2.34
C LYS A 137 11.90 11.05 -1.37
N GLU A 138 11.49 12.22 -1.86
CA GLU A 138 11.34 13.42 -1.03
C GLU A 138 10.39 13.20 0.15
N ASN A 139 9.29 12.46 -0.06
CA ASN A 139 8.27 12.23 0.95
C ASN A 139 8.55 11.02 1.87
N PHE A 140 9.36 10.06 1.45
CA PHE A 140 9.59 8.82 2.19
C PHE A 140 10.99 8.68 2.80
N SER A 141 11.92 9.60 2.52
CA SER A 141 13.29 9.54 3.08
C SER A 141 13.33 9.65 4.60
N GLU A 142 12.33 10.24 5.23
CA GLU A 142 12.22 10.29 6.69
C GLU A 142 11.80 8.93 7.31
N HIS A 143 11.33 7.97 6.49
CA HIS A 143 10.86 6.66 6.94
C HIS A 143 11.89 5.54 6.71
N GLY A 144 12.95 5.82 5.97
CA GLY A 144 14.00 4.83 5.71
C GLY A 144 14.82 5.10 4.45
N LEU A 145 15.54 4.07 4.03
CA LEU A 145 16.38 4.11 2.83
C LEU A 145 15.52 4.01 1.56
N VAL A 146 15.55 5.06 0.74
CA VAL A 146 14.85 5.07 -0.56
C VAL A 146 15.82 4.78 -1.70
N LEU A 147 15.49 3.80 -2.52
CA LEU A 147 16.21 3.42 -3.73
C LEU A 147 15.28 3.48 -4.93
N SER A 148 15.75 4.04 -6.03
CA SER A 148 15.05 4.03 -7.31
C SER A 148 15.60 2.92 -8.21
N LYS A 149 14.72 2.35 -9.02
CA LYS A 149 15.08 1.41 -10.06
C LYS A 149 15.51 2.19 -11.32
N PHE A 150 16.51 1.72 -12.01
CA PHE A 150 16.99 2.31 -13.27
C PHE A 150 16.09 1.95 -14.44
#